data_c5f0e5aad45e241a51773e546e0a3324
#
_entry.id   c5f0e5aad45e241a51773e546e0a3324
#
_cell.length_a   1.000
_cell.length_b   1.000
_cell.length_c   1.000
_cell.angle_alpha   90.00
_cell.angle_beta   90.00
_cell.angle_gamma   90.00
#
_symmetry.space_group_name_H-M   'P 1'
#
loop_
_entity.id
_entity.type
_entity.pdbx_description
1 polymer ?
#
loop_
_entity_poly.entity_id
_entity_poly.type
_entity_poly.pdbx_seq_one_letter_code
_entity_poly.pdbx_strand_id
1 'polypeptide(L)'
;MKKRNEIMEFLRAHHKILLLGGIALVLFHNYIVIVSIFVLLGFIGMASLKVSTMVRHISIETITASAIFCGYLWGWKMGLAFGLLFGFYGHIKLSFVKLKTIINTLLMGVCGVVAAIFASLNSSFTEAFMFTFVIRMVLNITIFPLVEPDMMENIIHSFGDPLFNMLITYQFLNIIYTLLNMM
;
A
#
# COMPACT_ATOMS: atom_id res chain seq x y z
N MET A 1 31.38 -31.44 -19.55
CA MET A 1 32.45 -30.45 -19.87
C MET A 1 31.98 -29.37 -20.85
N LYS A 2 31.25 -29.68 -21.93
CA LYS A 2 30.80 -28.72 -22.97
C LYS A 2 29.99 -27.54 -22.39
N LYS A 3 28.98 -27.80 -21.55
CA LYS A 3 28.11 -26.79 -20.94
C LYS A 3 28.85 -25.79 -20.03
N ARG A 4 29.93 -26.19 -19.38
CA ARG A 4 30.79 -25.33 -18.55
C ARG A 4 31.59 -24.33 -19.38
N ASN A 5 32.07 -24.77 -20.55
CA ASN A 5 32.83 -23.90 -21.45
C ASN A 5 31.92 -22.81 -22.07
N GLU A 6 30.70 -23.17 -22.47
CA GLU A 6 29.72 -22.22 -23.00
C GLU A 6 29.35 -21.12 -21.97
N ILE A 7 29.20 -21.49 -20.69
CA ILE A 7 28.95 -20.52 -19.61
C ILE A 7 30.14 -19.59 -19.42
N MET A 8 31.37 -20.13 -19.47
CA MET A 8 32.58 -19.32 -19.29
C MET A 8 32.80 -18.37 -20.48
N GLU A 9 32.51 -18.79 -21.70
CA GLU A 9 32.55 -17.90 -22.88
C GLU A 9 31.50 -16.80 -22.81
N PHE A 10 30.27 -17.12 -22.41
CA PHE A 10 29.20 -16.14 -22.18
C PHE A 10 29.63 -15.12 -21.12
N LEU A 11 30.16 -15.56 -19.98
CA LEU A 11 30.62 -14.68 -18.91
C LEU A 11 31.76 -13.77 -19.38
N ARG A 12 32.71 -14.30 -20.18
CA ARG A 12 33.81 -13.48 -20.74
C ARG A 12 33.31 -12.46 -21.77
N ALA A 13 32.33 -12.82 -22.61
CA ALA A 13 31.78 -11.91 -23.60
C ALA A 13 31.00 -10.76 -22.95
N HIS A 14 30.31 -11.03 -21.83
CA HIS A 14 29.39 -10.08 -21.20
C HIS A 14 29.88 -9.53 -19.86
N HIS A 15 31.15 -9.78 -19.45
CA HIS A 15 31.68 -9.41 -18.14
C HIS A 15 31.50 -7.91 -17.82
N LYS A 16 31.65 -7.00 -18.78
CA LYS A 16 31.48 -5.56 -18.60
C LYS A 16 30.01 -5.20 -18.29
N ILE A 17 29.06 -5.83 -18.98
CA ILE A 17 27.62 -5.63 -18.78
C ILE A 17 27.21 -6.20 -17.42
N LEU A 18 27.71 -7.39 -17.06
CA LEU A 18 27.45 -8.02 -15.76
C LEU A 18 28.02 -7.19 -14.60
N LEU A 19 29.22 -6.64 -14.77
CA LEU A 19 29.86 -5.79 -13.79
C LEU A 19 29.11 -4.45 -13.63
N LEU A 20 28.71 -3.80 -14.73
CA LEU A 20 27.89 -2.60 -14.70
C LEU A 20 26.53 -2.88 -14.08
N GLY A 21 25.89 -3.99 -14.42
CA GLY A 21 24.62 -4.43 -13.81
C GLY A 21 24.76 -4.68 -12.31
N GLY A 22 25.84 -5.34 -11.89
CA GLY A 22 26.14 -5.55 -10.46
C GLY A 22 26.35 -4.24 -9.70
N ILE A 23 27.12 -3.32 -10.26
CA ILE A 23 27.33 -1.99 -9.67
C ILE A 23 26.00 -1.22 -9.58
N ALA A 24 25.19 -1.23 -10.64
CA ALA A 24 23.88 -0.59 -10.64
C ALA A 24 22.96 -1.20 -9.58
N LEU A 25 22.93 -2.52 -9.43
CA LEU A 25 22.15 -3.19 -8.38
C LEU A 25 22.59 -2.76 -6.97
N VAL A 26 23.88 -2.63 -6.72
CA VAL A 26 24.40 -2.17 -5.42
C VAL A 26 24.04 -0.70 -5.19
N LEU A 27 24.23 0.17 -6.18
CA LEU A 27 23.96 1.60 -6.05
C LEU A 27 22.48 1.92 -5.91
N PHE A 28 21.60 1.17 -6.57
CA PHE A 28 20.15 1.40 -6.58
C PHE A 28 19.36 0.42 -5.73
N HIS A 29 20.03 -0.40 -4.93
CA HIS A 29 19.39 -1.46 -4.16
C HIS A 29 18.24 -0.91 -3.28
N ASN A 30 18.43 0.23 -2.60
CA ASN A 30 17.39 0.84 -1.77
C ASN A 30 16.15 1.21 -2.60
N TYR A 31 16.34 1.77 -3.79
CA TYR A 31 15.22 2.11 -4.69
C TYR A 31 14.52 0.85 -5.20
N ILE A 32 15.27 -0.20 -5.50
CA ILE A 32 14.71 -1.49 -5.95
C ILE A 32 13.84 -2.10 -4.84
N VAL A 33 14.30 -2.08 -3.59
CA VAL A 33 13.55 -2.57 -2.44
C VAL A 33 12.25 -1.76 -2.26
N ILE A 34 12.34 -0.42 -2.26
CA ILE A 34 11.18 0.46 -2.13
C ILE A 34 10.15 0.18 -3.23
N VAL A 35 10.59 0.15 -4.49
CA VAL A 35 9.70 -0.10 -5.64
C VAL A 35 9.08 -1.50 -5.57
N SER A 36 9.87 -2.51 -5.18
CA SER A 36 9.38 -3.88 -5.06
C SER A 36 8.29 -4.01 -3.99
N ILE A 37 8.48 -3.40 -2.82
CA ILE A 37 7.50 -3.38 -1.74
C ILE A 37 6.26 -2.60 -2.18
N PHE A 38 6.44 -1.43 -2.80
CA PHE A 38 5.35 -0.60 -3.29
C PHE A 38 4.46 -1.36 -4.29
N VAL A 39 5.06 -2.05 -5.25
CA VAL A 39 4.34 -2.85 -6.25
C VAL A 39 3.68 -4.06 -5.60
N LEU A 40 4.38 -4.79 -4.73
CA LEU A 40 3.85 -5.96 -4.04
C LEU A 40 2.62 -5.60 -3.19
N LEU A 41 2.71 -4.56 -2.38
CA LEU A 41 1.60 -4.06 -1.57
C LEU A 41 0.43 -3.59 -2.45
N GLY A 42 0.72 -2.99 -3.60
CA GLY A 42 -0.29 -2.62 -4.59
C GLY A 42 -1.07 -3.82 -5.13
N PHE A 43 -0.38 -4.91 -5.46
CA PHE A 43 -1.04 -6.16 -5.89
C PHE A 43 -1.89 -6.77 -4.77
N ILE A 44 -1.38 -6.81 -3.54
CA ILE A 44 -2.15 -7.29 -2.38
C ILE A 44 -3.40 -6.41 -2.18
N GLY A 45 -3.25 -5.09 -2.26
CA GLY A 45 -4.35 -4.14 -2.15
C GLY A 45 -5.43 -4.35 -3.22
N MET A 46 -5.05 -4.54 -4.47
CA MET A 46 -6.00 -4.84 -5.54
C MET A 46 -6.68 -6.20 -5.36
N ALA A 47 -5.95 -7.20 -4.87
CA ALA A 47 -6.53 -8.51 -4.59
C ALA A 47 -7.57 -8.42 -3.46
N SER A 48 -7.31 -7.64 -2.40
CA SER A 48 -8.24 -7.42 -1.30
C SER A 48 -9.52 -6.72 -1.76
N LEU A 49 -9.42 -5.69 -2.61
CA LEU A 49 -10.59 -5.04 -3.22
C LEU A 49 -11.43 -6.03 -4.02
N LYS A 50 -10.80 -6.93 -4.79
CA LYS A 50 -11.53 -7.95 -5.55
C LYS A 50 -12.29 -8.89 -4.62
N VAL A 51 -11.68 -9.32 -3.52
CA VAL A 51 -12.35 -10.15 -2.51
C VAL A 51 -13.54 -9.40 -1.90
N SER A 52 -13.38 -8.14 -1.53
CA SER A 52 -14.44 -7.30 -0.99
C SER A 52 -15.64 -7.15 -1.95
N THR A 53 -15.40 -7.12 -3.27
CA THR A 53 -16.50 -7.07 -4.25
C THR A 53 -17.23 -8.39 -4.43
N MET A 54 -16.59 -9.52 -4.13
CA MET A 54 -17.18 -10.86 -4.23
C MET A 54 -18.05 -11.24 -3.03
N VAL A 55 -17.74 -10.71 -1.86
CA VAL A 55 -18.41 -11.07 -0.62
C VAL A 55 -19.19 -9.87 -0.11
N ARG A 56 -20.53 -9.93 -0.30
CA ARG A 56 -21.45 -8.90 0.17
C ARG A 56 -21.34 -8.78 1.71
N HIS A 57 -21.27 -7.59 2.23
CA HIS A 57 -21.16 -7.30 3.68
C HIS A 57 -19.80 -7.57 4.34
N ILE A 58 -18.77 -7.95 3.60
CA ILE A 58 -17.41 -7.96 4.13
C ILE A 58 -16.63 -6.86 3.42
N SER A 59 -16.14 -5.91 4.19
CA SER A 59 -15.26 -4.86 3.69
C SER A 59 -13.83 -5.24 4.04
N ILE A 60 -13.05 -5.61 3.02
CA ILE A 60 -11.62 -5.93 3.14
C ILE A 60 -10.90 -5.06 2.13
N GLU A 61 -10.23 -4.02 2.63
CA GLU A 61 -9.48 -3.11 1.78
C GLU A 61 -8.13 -2.81 2.45
N THR A 62 -7.03 -3.23 1.82
CA THR A 62 -5.68 -3.07 2.38
C THR A 62 -4.87 -1.95 1.71
N ILE A 63 -5.44 -1.25 0.71
CA ILE A 63 -4.77 -0.14 0.03
C ILE A 63 -4.51 1.00 1.00
N THR A 64 -5.47 1.31 1.89
CA THR A 64 -5.29 2.35 2.91
C THR A 64 -4.16 2.01 3.87
N ALA A 65 -4.13 0.79 4.38
CA ALA A 65 -3.06 0.35 5.28
C ALA A 65 -1.68 0.45 4.60
N SER A 66 -1.63 0.07 3.32
CA SER A 66 -0.42 0.17 2.52
C SER A 66 -0.04 1.63 2.22
N ALA A 67 -1.02 2.52 1.99
CA ALA A 67 -0.78 3.96 1.82
C ALA A 67 -0.23 4.59 3.12
N ILE A 68 -0.77 4.21 4.29
CA ILE A 68 -0.27 4.59 5.61
C ILE A 68 1.18 4.14 5.77
N PHE A 69 1.47 2.87 5.47
CA PHE A 69 2.82 2.30 5.55
C PHE A 69 3.82 3.05 4.64
N CYS A 70 3.46 3.28 3.37
CA CYS A 70 4.29 4.02 2.44
C CYS A 70 4.48 5.47 2.86
N GLY A 71 3.44 6.12 3.39
CA GLY A 71 3.49 7.48 3.90
C GLY A 71 4.40 7.61 5.11
N TYR A 72 4.30 6.70 6.06
CA TYR A 72 5.11 6.67 7.26
C TYR A 72 6.60 6.47 6.95
N LEU A 73 6.95 5.50 6.08
CA LEU A 73 8.34 5.17 5.78
C LEU A 73 9.01 6.10 4.77
N TRP A 74 8.29 6.49 3.72
CA TRP A 74 8.88 7.16 2.56
C TRP A 74 8.31 8.56 2.31
N GLY A 75 7.51 9.04 3.26
CA GLY A 75 6.96 10.40 3.28
C GLY A 75 5.66 10.57 2.50
N TRP A 76 5.04 11.73 2.68
CA TRP A 76 3.68 12.03 2.26
C TRP A 76 3.42 11.83 0.75
N LYS A 77 4.43 12.11 -0.11
CA LYS A 77 4.29 11.95 -1.57
C LYS A 77 4.07 10.49 -1.94
N MET A 78 4.80 9.57 -1.31
CA MET A 78 4.69 8.13 -1.58
C MET A 78 3.39 7.57 -1.03
N GLY A 79 2.96 7.99 0.16
CA GLY A 79 1.68 7.58 0.73
C GLY A 79 0.49 8.08 -0.10
N LEU A 80 0.50 9.36 -0.50
CA LEU A 80 -0.52 9.93 -1.38
C LEU A 80 -0.57 9.21 -2.74
N ALA A 81 0.59 9.05 -3.37
CA ALA A 81 0.70 8.39 -4.67
C ALA A 81 0.20 6.94 -4.60
N PHE A 82 0.56 6.19 -3.56
CA PHE A 82 0.09 4.81 -3.37
C PHE A 82 -1.44 4.73 -3.30
N GLY A 83 -2.04 5.50 -2.40
CA GLY A 83 -3.49 5.52 -2.20
C GLY A 83 -4.26 5.91 -3.45
N LEU A 84 -3.80 6.95 -4.17
CA LEU A 84 -4.43 7.39 -5.41
C LEU A 84 -4.24 6.40 -6.55
N LEU A 85 -3.02 5.95 -6.82
CA LEU A 85 -2.73 5.06 -7.96
C LEU A 85 -3.47 3.72 -7.82
N PHE A 86 -3.26 3.02 -6.71
CA PHE A 86 -3.85 1.69 -6.52
C PHE A 86 -5.34 1.78 -6.17
N GLY A 87 -5.78 2.83 -5.50
CA GLY A 87 -7.19 3.09 -5.25
C GLY A 87 -7.96 3.33 -6.55
N PHE A 88 -7.55 4.29 -7.37
CA PHE A 88 -8.22 4.54 -8.66
C PHE A 88 -8.11 3.35 -9.60
N TYR A 89 -6.92 2.79 -9.78
CA TYR A 89 -6.74 1.65 -10.68
C TYR A 89 -7.58 0.44 -10.24
N GLY A 90 -7.60 0.13 -8.95
CA GLY A 90 -8.39 -0.98 -8.41
C GLY A 90 -9.88 -0.79 -8.64
N HIS A 91 -10.40 0.39 -8.34
CA HIS A 91 -11.82 0.70 -8.51
C HIS A 91 -12.24 0.80 -9.99
N ILE A 92 -11.44 1.39 -10.85
CA ILE A 92 -11.72 1.45 -12.29
C ILE A 92 -11.79 0.04 -12.89
N LYS A 93 -10.91 -0.85 -12.45
CA LYS A 93 -10.84 -2.22 -12.99
C LYS A 93 -11.96 -3.14 -12.47
N LEU A 94 -12.46 -2.90 -11.26
CA LEU A 94 -13.37 -3.84 -10.57
C LEU A 94 -14.82 -3.36 -10.51
N SER A 95 -15.11 -2.08 -10.72
CA SER A 95 -16.47 -1.55 -10.58
C SER A 95 -16.68 -0.26 -11.38
N PHE A 96 -17.97 0.12 -11.56
CA PHE A 96 -18.30 1.44 -12.05
C PHE A 96 -17.84 2.52 -11.05
N VAL A 97 -17.19 3.54 -11.56
CA VAL A 97 -16.71 4.68 -10.75
C VAL A 97 -17.91 5.51 -10.30
N LYS A 98 -18.31 5.36 -9.05
CA LYS A 98 -19.30 6.21 -8.37
C LYS A 98 -18.60 7.36 -7.63
N LEU A 99 -19.35 8.41 -7.27
CA LEU A 99 -18.82 9.52 -6.48
C LEU A 99 -18.22 9.05 -5.14
N LYS A 100 -18.88 8.12 -4.44
CA LYS A 100 -18.36 7.48 -3.23
C LYS A 100 -16.98 6.85 -3.45
N THR A 101 -16.78 6.18 -4.59
CA THR A 101 -15.50 5.55 -4.96
C THR A 101 -14.37 6.58 -5.11
N ILE A 102 -14.67 7.71 -5.74
CA ILE A 102 -13.69 8.81 -5.90
C ILE A 102 -13.29 9.35 -4.54
N ILE A 103 -14.28 9.65 -3.69
CA ILE A 103 -14.05 10.16 -2.34
C ILE A 103 -13.25 9.15 -1.51
N ASN A 104 -13.63 7.88 -1.54
CA ASN A 104 -12.91 6.82 -0.83
C ASN A 104 -11.44 6.75 -1.25
N THR A 105 -11.18 6.83 -2.56
CA THR A 105 -9.80 6.83 -3.09
C THR A 105 -9.00 8.05 -2.64
N LEU A 106 -9.62 9.23 -2.62
CA LEU A 106 -8.98 10.43 -2.08
C LEU A 106 -8.64 10.26 -0.60
N LEU A 107 -9.56 9.70 0.20
CA LEU A 107 -9.33 9.41 1.62
C LEU A 107 -8.19 8.40 1.83
N MET A 108 -8.04 7.39 0.95
CA MET A 108 -6.89 6.46 0.99
C MET A 108 -5.56 7.21 0.86
N GLY A 109 -5.47 8.15 -0.09
CA GLY A 109 -4.28 8.99 -0.27
C GLY A 109 -4.04 9.93 0.92
N VAL A 110 -5.11 10.56 1.44
CA VAL A 110 -5.03 11.44 2.63
C VAL A 110 -4.52 10.68 3.84
N CYS A 111 -4.93 9.44 4.05
CA CYS A 111 -4.40 8.61 5.13
C CYS A 111 -2.87 8.41 5.04
N GLY A 112 -2.34 8.25 3.81
CA GLY A 112 -0.89 8.20 3.62
C GLY A 112 -0.19 9.51 4.00
N VAL A 113 -0.81 10.67 3.72
CA VAL A 113 -0.29 11.99 4.14
C VAL A 113 -0.33 12.14 5.65
N VAL A 114 -1.44 11.77 6.29
CA VAL A 114 -1.60 11.83 7.76
C VAL A 114 -0.55 10.98 8.45
N ALA A 115 -0.31 9.77 7.98
CA ALA A 115 0.74 8.90 8.53
C ALA A 115 2.15 9.51 8.42
N ALA A 116 2.45 10.20 7.31
CA ALA A 116 3.71 10.92 7.16
C ALA A 116 3.85 12.09 8.14
N ILE A 117 2.74 12.78 8.46
CA ILE A 117 2.73 13.83 9.50
C ILE A 117 3.07 13.21 10.87
N PHE A 118 2.43 12.10 11.25
CA PHE A 118 2.77 11.40 12.49
C PHE A 118 4.25 10.96 12.53
N ALA A 119 4.79 10.45 11.41
CA ALA A 119 6.21 10.12 11.30
C ALA A 119 7.11 11.34 11.55
N SER A 120 6.74 12.51 11.01
CA SER A 120 7.49 13.76 11.22
C SER A 120 7.42 14.28 12.67
N LEU A 121 6.41 13.87 13.42
CA LEU A 121 6.24 14.14 14.84
C LEU A 121 6.93 13.10 15.75
N ASN A 122 7.75 12.20 15.17
CA ASN A 122 8.42 11.10 15.85
C ASN A 122 7.49 10.11 16.57
N SER A 123 6.24 10.00 16.14
CA SER A 123 5.32 8.97 16.63
C SER A 123 5.78 7.59 16.16
N SER A 124 5.55 6.55 16.96
CA SER A 124 5.81 5.18 16.53
C SER A 124 4.93 4.77 15.34
N PHE A 125 5.36 3.78 14.56
CA PHE A 125 4.55 3.26 13.46
C PHE A 125 3.17 2.77 13.94
N THR A 126 3.13 2.14 15.10
CA THR A 126 1.87 1.68 15.73
C THR A 126 0.91 2.84 15.99
N GLU A 127 1.39 3.91 16.62
CA GLU A 127 0.57 5.09 16.91
C GLU A 127 0.10 5.75 15.62
N ALA A 128 1.00 6.00 14.67
CA ALA A 128 0.67 6.59 13.39
C ALA A 128 -0.41 5.77 12.64
N PHE A 129 -0.27 4.44 12.64
CA PHE A 129 -1.21 3.53 11.99
C PHE A 129 -2.58 3.58 12.66
N MET A 130 -2.63 3.38 13.97
CA MET A 130 -3.90 3.34 14.73
C MET A 130 -4.64 4.68 14.69
N PHE A 131 -3.95 5.79 14.95
CA PHE A 131 -4.58 7.11 14.90
C PHE A 131 -5.08 7.49 13.50
N THR A 132 -4.33 7.14 12.45
CA THR A 132 -4.76 7.39 11.08
C THR A 132 -6.05 6.63 10.76
N PHE A 133 -6.18 5.37 11.20
CA PHE A 133 -7.43 4.63 11.01
C PHE A 133 -8.59 5.18 11.83
N VAL A 134 -8.36 5.68 13.05
CA VAL A 134 -9.40 6.38 13.81
C VAL A 134 -9.87 7.63 13.07
N ILE A 135 -8.95 8.43 12.53
CA ILE A 135 -9.28 9.60 11.70
C ILE A 135 -10.08 9.15 10.47
N ARG A 136 -9.68 8.09 9.79
CA ARG A 136 -10.43 7.53 8.65
C ARG A 136 -11.85 7.11 9.04
N MET A 137 -12.03 6.43 10.16
CA MET A 137 -13.36 6.06 10.66
C MET A 137 -14.26 7.28 10.83
N VAL A 138 -13.76 8.34 11.47
CA VAL A 138 -14.50 9.59 11.66
C VAL A 138 -14.86 10.23 10.31
N LEU A 139 -13.90 10.30 9.37
CA LEU A 139 -14.14 10.86 8.04
C LEU A 139 -15.17 10.03 7.25
N ASN A 140 -15.09 8.70 7.30
CA ASN A 140 -16.05 7.84 6.63
C ASN A 140 -17.47 8.03 7.18
N ILE A 141 -17.64 8.04 8.52
CA ILE A 141 -18.93 8.24 9.17
C ILE A 141 -19.54 9.62 8.83
N THR A 142 -18.72 10.64 8.65
CA THR A 142 -19.19 11.99 8.35
C THR A 142 -19.46 12.22 6.88
N ILE A 143 -18.63 11.69 5.99
CA ILE A 143 -18.65 11.99 4.56
C ILE A 143 -19.54 11.02 3.78
N PHE A 144 -19.49 9.71 4.06
CA PHE A 144 -20.22 8.72 3.26
C PHE A 144 -21.75 8.89 3.29
N PRO A 145 -22.40 9.20 4.43
CA PRO A 145 -23.85 9.45 4.45
C PRO A 145 -24.30 10.62 3.57
N LEU A 146 -23.39 11.59 3.30
CA LEU A 146 -23.70 12.74 2.44
C LEU A 146 -23.68 12.36 0.95
N VAL A 147 -23.07 11.24 0.60
CA VAL A 147 -22.86 10.81 -0.80
C VAL A 147 -23.73 9.63 -1.16
N GLU A 148 -23.98 8.73 -0.21
CA GLU A 148 -24.77 7.52 -0.41
C GLU A 148 -25.68 7.29 0.80
N PRO A 149 -27.00 7.21 0.59
CA PRO A 149 -27.98 7.11 1.69
C PRO A 149 -28.07 5.72 2.31
N ASP A 150 -27.39 4.70 1.80
CA ASP A 150 -27.38 3.36 2.39
C ASP A 150 -26.56 3.36 3.70
N MET A 151 -27.26 3.56 4.81
CA MET A 151 -26.63 3.63 6.13
C MET A 151 -25.95 2.33 6.53
N MET A 152 -26.52 1.16 6.18
CA MET A 152 -25.94 -0.13 6.56
C MET A 152 -24.59 -0.37 5.86
N GLU A 153 -24.54 -0.12 4.56
CA GLU A 153 -23.30 -0.22 3.79
C GLU A 153 -22.24 0.78 4.31
N ASN A 154 -22.66 2.00 4.62
CA ASN A 154 -21.77 3.02 5.18
C ASN A 154 -21.18 2.62 6.54
N ILE A 155 -21.98 2.02 7.43
CA ILE A 155 -21.49 1.51 8.73
C ILE A 155 -20.49 0.38 8.52
N ILE A 156 -20.81 -0.59 7.66
CA ILE A 156 -19.92 -1.72 7.38
C ILE A 156 -18.56 -1.23 6.84
N HIS A 157 -18.55 -0.28 5.90
CA HIS A 157 -17.32 0.28 5.37
C HIS A 157 -16.59 1.17 6.37
N SER A 158 -17.31 1.94 7.20
CA SER A 158 -16.67 2.85 8.15
C SER A 158 -15.98 2.13 9.29
N PHE A 159 -16.46 0.97 9.70
CA PHE A 159 -15.90 0.19 10.80
C PHE A 159 -15.17 -1.07 10.32
N GLY A 160 -15.73 -1.79 9.34
CA GLY A 160 -15.20 -3.06 8.87
C GLY A 160 -13.79 -2.95 8.30
N ASP A 161 -13.55 -2.03 7.37
CA ASP A 161 -12.23 -1.80 6.78
C ASP A 161 -11.18 -1.39 7.83
N PRO A 162 -11.41 -0.36 8.66
CA PRO A 162 -10.46 0.01 9.69
C PRO A 162 -10.18 -1.12 10.68
N LEU A 163 -11.19 -1.81 11.18
CA LEU A 163 -11.02 -2.91 12.15
C LEU A 163 -10.22 -4.06 11.53
N PHE A 164 -10.53 -4.47 10.30
CA PHE A 164 -9.76 -5.49 9.59
C PHE A 164 -8.29 -5.10 9.48
N ASN A 165 -8.03 -3.86 9.09
CA ASN A 165 -6.68 -3.36 8.91
C ASN A 165 -5.92 -3.23 10.23
N MET A 166 -6.58 -2.77 11.30
CA MET A 166 -5.95 -2.66 12.64
C MET A 166 -5.62 -4.02 13.25
N LEU A 167 -6.46 -5.04 13.02
CA LEU A 167 -6.29 -6.36 13.61
C LEU A 167 -5.38 -7.29 12.78
N ILE A 168 -5.49 -7.26 11.46
CA ILE A 168 -4.83 -8.22 10.57
C ILE A 168 -3.72 -7.57 9.76
N THR A 169 -4.04 -6.53 8.97
CA THR A 169 -3.09 -5.94 8.04
C THR A 169 -1.94 -5.25 8.79
N TYR A 170 -2.21 -4.64 9.94
CA TYR A 170 -1.20 -4.04 10.80
C TYR A 170 -0.11 -5.05 11.18
N GLN A 171 -0.47 -6.26 11.59
CA GLN A 171 0.51 -7.28 12.01
C GLN A 171 1.47 -7.62 10.87
N PHE A 172 0.92 -7.81 9.68
CA PHE A 172 1.72 -8.07 8.49
C PHE A 172 2.66 -6.90 8.14
N LEU A 173 2.14 -5.67 8.13
CA LEU A 173 2.95 -4.49 7.82
C LEU A 173 3.99 -4.19 8.90
N ASN A 174 3.69 -4.47 10.17
CA ASN A 174 4.64 -4.31 11.27
C ASN A 174 5.82 -5.28 11.18
N ILE A 175 5.60 -6.51 10.69
CA ILE A 175 6.69 -7.45 10.39
C ILE A 175 7.59 -6.87 9.28
N ILE A 176 7.02 -6.37 8.19
CA ILE A 176 7.79 -5.75 7.11
C ILE A 176 8.56 -4.52 7.63
N TYR A 177 7.92 -3.68 8.44
CA TYR A 177 8.54 -2.51 9.07
C TYR A 177 9.76 -2.90 9.90
N THR A 178 9.61 -3.92 10.75
CA THR A 178 10.71 -4.42 11.60
C THR A 178 11.87 -4.96 10.76
N LEU A 179 11.57 -5.74 9.72
CA LEU A 179 12.60 -6.26 8.81
C LEU A 179 13.36 -5.14 8.09
N LEU A 180 12.67 -4.10 7.64
CA LEU A 180 13.31 -2.95 6.97
C LEU A 180 14.23 -2.16 7.92
N ASN A 181 13.88 -2.07 9.20
CA ASN A 181 14.71 -1.39 10.19
C ASN A 181 15.93 -2.22 10.64
N MET A 182 15.97 -3.51 10.34
CA MET A 182 17.12 -4.40 10.61
C MET A 182 18.14 -4.42 9.45
N MET A 183 17.77 -3.94 8.28
CA MET A 183 18.63 -3.86 7.07
C MET A 183 19.42 -2.57 7.03
#